data_7d478d730771b194f9c3c2d4f7483def
#
_entry.id   7d478d730771b194f9c3c2d4f7483def
#
_cell.length_a   1.000
_cell.length_b   1.000
_cell.length_c   1.000
_cell.angle_alpha   90.00
_cell.angle_beta   90.00
_cell.angle_gamma   90.00
#
_symmetry.space_group_name_H-M   'P 1'
#
loop_
_entity.id
_entity.type
_entity.pdbx_description
1 polymer ?
#
loop_
_entity_poly.entity_id
_entity_poly.type
_entity_poly.pdbx_seq_one_letter_code
_entity_poly.pdbx_strand_id
1 'polypeptide(L)'
;MKTVQSADGTTIAFDKRGQGPALILVGGALEQRAMDSETAQLAPLLAQHFTVLHYDRRGRGDSTDTLPYAVEREIEDIEALINQAGGSAFLFGISSGAA
;
A
#
# COMPACT_ATOMS: atom_id res chain seq x y z
N MET A 1 -6.72 7.49 -8.67
CA MET A 1 -6.74 6.28 -7.84
C MET A 1 -6.66 5.05 -8.72
N LYS A 2 -5.80 4.13 -8.38
CA LYS A 2 -5.68 2.84 -9.07
C LYS A 2 -6.14 1.73 -8.12
N THR A 3 -6.46 0.59 -8.67
CA THR A 3 -6.83 -0.57 -7.84
C THR A 3 -6.15 -1.83 -8.36
N VAL A 4 -5.98 -2.78 -7.46
CA VAL A 4 -5.50 -4.11 -7.78
C VAL A 4 -6.31 -5.13 -6.98
N GLN A 5 -6.44 -6.34 -7.51
CA GLN A 5 -7.17 -7.41 -6.84
C GLN A 5 -6.22 -8.31 -6.10
N SER A 6 -6.49 -8.52 -4.82
CA SER A 6 -5.76 -9.47 -4.00
C SER A 6 -6.21 -10.91 -4.31
N ALA A 7 -5.53 -11.88 -3.73
CA ALA A 7 -5.78 -13.30 -4.01
C ALA A 7 -7.21 -13.74 -3.67
N ASP A 8 -7.82 -13.13 -2.66
CA ASP A 8 -9.18 -13.48 -2.26
C ASP A 8 -10.25 -12.60 -2.95
N GLY A 9 -9.85 -11.79 -3.92
CA GLY A 9 -10.77 -10.90 -4.64
C GLY A 9 -10.95 -9.53 -4.01
N THR A 10 -10.32 -9.28 -2.87
CA THR A 10 -10.39 -7.95 -2.24
C THR A 10 -9.74 -6.91 -3.15
N THR A 11 -10.41 -5.79 -3.34
CA THR A 11 -9.90 -4.68 -4.13
C THR A 11 -9.08 -3.77 -3.25
N ILE A 12 -7.83 -3.56 -3.62
CA ILE A 12 -6.90 -2.68 -2.89
C ILE A 12 -6.68 -1.41 -3.70
N ALA A 13 -7.04 -0.28 -3.12
CA ALA A 13 -6.88 1.03 -3.76
C ALA A 13 -5.49 1.58 -3.44
N PHE A 14 -4.85 2.17 -4.43
CA PHE A 14 -3.52 2.74 -4.23
C PHE A 14 -3.29 3.94 -5.14
N ASP A 15 -2.34 4.77 -4.75
CA ASP A 15 -1.81 5.84 -5.58
C ASP A 15 -0.38 5.50 -5.98
N LYS A 16 -0.01 5.88 -7.18
CA LYS A 16 1.31 5.62 -7.73
C LYS A 16 1.89 6.93 -8.22
N ARG A 17 3.12 7.22 -7.82
CA ARG A 17 3.82 8.43 -8.27
C ARG A 17 5.31 8.21 -8.35
N GLY A 18 5.98 9.05 -9.14
CA GLY A 18 7.42 9.02 -9.26
C GLY A 18 7.91 8.08 -10.35
N GLN A 19 9.22 7.93 -10.41
CA GLN A 19 9.91 7.07 -11.37
C GLN A 19 11.08 6.42 -10.67
N GLY A 20 11.44 5.22 -11.12
CA GLY A 20 12.54 4.47 -10.57
C GLY A 20 12.07 3.13 -10.03
N PRO A 21 12.91 2.46 -9.22
CA PRO A 21 12.52 1.19 -8.62
C PRO A 21 11.24 1.33 -7.80
N ALA A 22 10.42 0.30 -7.80
CA ALA A 22 9.16 0.32 -7.06
C ALA A 22 9.39 0.28 -5.55
N LEU A 23 8.62 1.07 -4.81
CA LEU A 23 8.65 1.12 -3.36
C LEU A 23 7.21 1.18 -2.84
N ILE A 24 6.84 0.26 -1.98
CA ILE A 24 5.51 0.21 -1.40
C ILE A 24 5.56 0.74 0.02
N LEU A 25 4.74 1.76 0.29
CA LEU A 25 4.60 2.33 1.63
C LEU A 25 3.56 1.54 2.39
N VAL A 26 3.97 0.88 3.46
CA VAL A 26 3.11 0.07 4.29
C VAL A 26 2.76 0.87 5.54
N GLY A 27 1.51 1.31 5.65
CA GLY A 27 1.06 2.10 6.78
C GLY A 27 0.71 1.26 8.00
N GLY A 28 0.44 1.95 9.11
CA GLY A 28 0.00 1.30 10.34
C GLY A 28 -1.40 0.72 10.24
N ALA A 29 -1.78 -0.07 11.25
CA ALA A 29 -3.01 -0.86 11.19
C ALA A 29 -4.28 -0.02 11.06
N LEU A 30 -4.29 1.18 11.60
CA LEU A 30 -5.46 2.06 11.57
C LEU A 30 -5.35 3.16 10.52
N GLU A 31 -4.28 3.17 9.75
CA GLU A 31 -4.05 4.23 8.77
C GLU A 31 -4.64 3.90 7.42
N GLN A 32 -5.06 4.93 6.72
CA GLN A 32 -5.46 4.87 5.34
C GLN A 32 -4.82 6.06 4.62
N ARG A 33 -4.62 5.95 3.29
CA ARG A 33 -3.84 6.95 2.58
C ARG A 33 -4.40 8.37 2.69
N ALA A 34 -5.73 8.54 2.80
CA ALA A 34 -6.33 9.85 2.91
C ALA A 34 -6.10 10.53 4.25
N MET A 35 -5.78 9.77 5.29
CA MET A 35 -5.60 10.27 6.65
C MET A 35 -4.16 10.18 7.13
N ASP A 36 -3.27 9.63 6.32
CA ASP A 36 -1.88 9.44 6.70
C ASP A 36 -1.05 10.65 6.30
N SER A 37 -0.98 11.64 7.20
CA SER A 37 -0.26 12.87 6.91
C SER A 37 1.26 12.66 6.83
N GLU A 38 1.81 11.73 7.59
CA GLU A 38 3.24 11.43 7.52
C GLU A 38 3.61 10.85 6.17
N THR A 39 2.84 9.89 5.69
CA THR A 39 3.07 9.31 4.37
C THR A 39 2.86 10.36 3.27
N ALA A 40 1.87 11.24 3.43
CA ALA A 40 1.62 12.29 2.47
C ALA A 40 2.80 13.26 2.33
N GLN A 41 3.55 13.46 3.42
CA GLN A 41 4.75 14.29 3.37
C GLN A 41 5.96 13.54 2.84
N LEU A 42 6.07 12.26 3.14
CA LEU A 42 7.21 11.44 2.76
C LEU A 42 7.15 11.00 1.30
N ALA A 43 5.97 10.68 0.80
CA ALA A 43 5.83 10.15 -0.55
C ALA A 43 6.41 11.05 -1.65
N PRO A 44 6.21 12.38 -1.65
CA PRO A 44 6.82 13.23 -2.65
C PRO A 44 8.35 13.19 -2.64
N LEU A 45 8.95 13.06 -1.46
CA LEU A 45 10.40 12.99 -1.35
C LEU A 45 10.93 11.67 -1.91
N LEU A 46 10.26 10.57 -1.59
CA LEU A 46 10.65 9.25 -2.10
C LEU A 46 10.40 9.14 -3.59
N ALA A 47 9.38 9.82 -4.12
CA ALA A 47 9.05 9.77 -5.54
C ALA A 47 10.11 10.40 -6.43
N GLN A 48 11.07 11.12 -5.85
CA GLN A 48 12.20 11.64 -6.61
C GLN A 48 13.16 10.54 -7.04
N HIS A 49 13.15 9.41 -6.35
CA HIS A 49 14.09 8.30 -6.57
C HIS A 49 13.41 6.97 -6.81
N PHE A 50 12.12 6.87 -6.49
CA PHE A 50 11.38 5.60 -6.55
C PHE A 50 10.03 5.81 -7.23
N THR A 51 9.49 4.72 -7.76
CA THR A 51 8.06 4.67 -8.07
C THR A 51 7.36 4.25 -6.78
N VAL A 52 6.64 5.18 -6.17
CA VAL A 52 6.04 4.98 -4.85
C VAL A 52 4.60 4.55 -4.99
N LEU A 53 4.25 3.41 -4.39
CA LEU A 53 2.87 2.94 -4.27
C LEU A 53 2.42 3.13 -2.83
N HIS A 54 1.39 3.95 -2.64
CA HIS A 54 0.80 4.21 -1.33
C HIS A 54 -0.63 3.70 -1.37
N TYR A 55 -0.98 2.72 -0.54
CA TYR A 55 -2.26 2.01 -0.63
C TYR A 55 -3.07 2.10 0.65
N ASP A 56 -4.38 1.90 0.51
CA ASP A 56 -5.28 1.72 1.64
C ASP A 56 -5.30 0.25 2.02
N ARG A 57 -5.09 -0.05 3.28
CA ARG A 57 -5.18 -1.43 3.77
C ARG A 57 -6.62 -1.92 3.60
N ARG A 58 -6.78 -3.26 3.51
CA ARG A 58 -8.12 -3.83 3.36
C ARG A 58 -9.04 -3.37 4.47
N GLY A 59 -10.27 -3.06 4.10
CA GLY A 59 -11.26 -2.54 5.04
C GLY A 59 -11.05 -1.09 5.41
N ARG A 60 -10.11 -0.38 4.80
CA ARG A 60 -9.83 1.03 5.07
C ARG A 60 -9.94 1.83 3.78
N GLY A 61 -10.28 3.13 3.91
CA GLY A 61 -10.33 4.05 2.78
C GLY A 61 -11.16 3.51 1.64
N ASP A 62 -10.56 3.47 0.45
CA ASP A 62 -11.23 2.99 -0.77
C ASP A 62 -11.00 1.51 -1.06
N SER A 63 -10.29 0.81 -0.19
CA SER A 63 -10.12 -0.63 -0.33
C SER A 63 -11.31 -1.38 0.25
N THR A 64 -11.67 -2.50 -0.37
CA THR A 64 -12.73 -3.35 0.16
C THR A 64 -12.16 -4.30 1.23
N ASP A 65 -13.00 -5.16 1.75
CA ASP A 65 -12.60 -6.15 2.74
C ASP A 65 -13.32 -7.45 2.45
N THR A 66 -12.68 -8.55 2.76
CA THR A 66 -13.26 -9.88 2.59
C THR A 66 -12.95 -10.67 3.85
N LEU A 67 -13.99 -11.06 4.56
CA LEU A 67 -13.85 -11.86 5.77
C LEU A 67 -13.68 -13.34 5.43
N PRO A 68 -13.02 -14.11 6.28
CA PRO A 68 -12.43 -13.71 7.57
C PRO A 68 -11.08 -13.03 7.42
N TYR A 69 -10.76 -12.16 8.38
CA TYR A 69 -9.46 -11.48 8.42
C TYR A 69 -8.36 -12.47 8.84
N ALA A 70 -7.21 -12.36 8.22
CA ALA A 70 -6.00 -13.07 8.63
C ALA A 70 -4.80 -12.27 8.16
N VAL A 71 -3.68 -12.40 8.85
CA VAL A 71 -2.44 -11.71 8.46
C VAL A 71 -2.02 -12.10 7.05
N GLU A 72 -2.24 -13.37 6.68
CA GLU A 72 -1.92 -13.87 5.34
C GLU A 72 -2.67 -13.10 4.26
N ARG A 73 -3.87 -12.59 4.55
CA ARG A 73 -4.62 -11.79 3.59
C ARG A 73 -3.91 -10.47 3.30
N GLU A 74 -3.32 -9.84 4.32
CA GLU A 74 -2.59 -8.60 4.11
C GLU A 74 -1.26 -8.84 3.40
N ILE A 75 -0.62 -9.96 3.61
CA ILE A 75 0.56 -10.35 2.85
C ILE A 75 0.19 -10.52 1.38
N GLU A 76 -0.93 -11.14 1.08
CA GLU A 76 -1.41 -11.29 -0.29
C GLU A 76 -1.71 -9.94 -0.94
N ASP A 77 -2.20 -8.97 -0.17
CA ASP A 77 -2.43 -7.61 -0.66
C ASP A 77 -1.11 -6.97 -1.11
N ILE A 78 -0.06 -7.11 -0.31
CA ILE A 78 1.26 -6.59 -0.65
C ILE A 78 1.82 -7.32 -1.87
N GLU A 79 1.65 -8.63 -1.95
CA GLU A 79 2.08 -9.40 -3.12
C GLU A 79 1.38 -8.93 -4.40
N ALA A 80 0.08 -8.63 -4.32
CA ALA A 80 -0.66 -8.11 -5.45
C ALA A 80 -0.09 -6.77 -5.91
N LEU A 81 0.28 -5.90 -4.97
CA LEU A 81 0.92 -4.63 -5.28
C LEU A 81 2.30 -4.82 -5.89
N ILE A 82 3.09 -5.77 -5.39
CA ILE A 82 4.40 -6.10 -5.95
C ILE A 82 4.26 -6.56 -7.39
N ASN A 83 3.28 -7.43 -7.67
CA ASN A 83 3.04 -7.92 -9.03
C ASN A 83 2.60 -6.77 -9.94
N GLN A 84 1.77 -5.87 -9.42
CA GLN A 84 1.36 -4.69 -10.17
C GLN A 84 2.55 -3.78 -10.49
N ALA A 85 3.56 -3.78 -9.64
CA ALA A 85 4.74 -2.94 -9.78
C ALA A 85 5.84 -3.59 -10.64
N GLY A 86 5.58 -4.75 -11.22
CA GLY A 86 6.52 -5.42 -12.11
C GLY A 86 7.21 -6.64 -11.53
N GLY A 87 6.82 -7.08 -10.34
CA GLY A 87 7.30 -8.33 -9.75
C GLY A 87 8.34 -8.17 -8.66
N SER A 88 8.84 -6.96 -8.43
CA SER A 88 9.73 -6.69 -7.30
C SER A 88 9.54 -5.27 -6.80
N ALA A 89 9.73 -5.07 -5.50
CA ALA A 89 9.60 -3.75 -4.89
C ALA A 89 10.31 -3.72 -3.55
N PHE A 90 10.76 -2.53 -3.16
CA PHE A 90 11.17 -2.28 -1.78
C PHE A 90 9.93 -2.04 -0.93
N LEU A 91 10.00 -2.44 0.33
CA LEU A 91 8.93 -2.16 1.28
C LEU A 91 9.45 -1.18 2.32
N PHE A 92 8.67 -0.14 2.59
CA PHE A 92 8.99 0.83 3.61
C PHE A 92 7.83 0.87 4.61
N GLY A 93 8.07 0.39 5.81
CA GLY A 93 7.07 0.39 6.87
C GLY A 93 7.01 1.74 7.55
N ILE A 94 5.85 2.36 7.53
CA ILE A 94 5.59 3.56 8.32
C ILE A 94 4.82 3.10 9.53
N SER A 95 5.45 3.26 10.63
CA SER A 95 4.85 2.68 11.78
C SER A 95 4.43 3.75 12.74
N SER A 96 3.44 4.50 12.34
CA SER A 96 2.81 5.33 13.32
C SER A 96 2.16 4.41 14.32
N GLY A 97 2.68 4.39 15.39
CA GLY A 97 2.18 3.48 16.30
C GLY A 97 2.57 2.11 15.96
N ALA A 98 3.60 1.95 15.31
CA ALA A 98 4.17 0.65 15.15
C ALA A 98 4.35 -0.02 16.44
N ALA A 99 3.88 0.59 17.29
CA ALA A 99 3.77 -0.16 18.49
C ALA A 99 2.89 -1.34 18.23
#